data_07d733931f471d860b36063c2738b61d
#
_entry.id   07d733931f471d860b36063c2738b61d
#
_cell.length_a   1.000
_cell.length_b   1.000
_cell.length_c   1.000
_cell.angle_alpha   90.00
_cell.angle_beta   90.00
_cell.angle_gamma   90.00
#
_symmetry.space_group_name_H-M   'P 1'
#
loop_
_entity.id
_entity.type
_entity.pdbx_description
1 polymer ?
#
loop_
_entity_poly.entity_id
_entity_poly.type
_entity_poly.pdbx_seq_one_letter_code
_entity_poly.pdbx_strand_id
1 'polypeptide(L)'
;KEMLAQTLCAENGKPITEARAEIGNISIAFPAFAEHAKHFYGTLIPQGTEAGQETTLQLVTREPIGVVACIIPFNFPCDLYDQKVAPALMMGNAAIVLPSSDNPLTLMKLTEMLVEAGVPNGVIQCLTAPGAVKDAAVTDPRVHLVTLTGSTEVGIDTAKLAAANLTHTALELGGNDAFIVLDDGDVDLAVEEMVWGRMYNTGQVCCASKRFLIHNSLKDEFTKKVIDRIKQLKVGDPQKEDTQI
;
A
#
# COMPACT_ATOMS: atom_id res chain seq x y z
N LYS A 1 -10.36 8.29 15.04
CA LYS A 1 -10.57 7.20 14.08
C LYS A 1 -11.85 7.43 13.27
N GLU A 2 -13.02 7.59 13.90
CA GLU A 2 -14.31 7.67 13.20
C GLU A 2 -14.37 8.83 12.19
N MET A 3 -13.93 10.03 12.56
CA MET A 3 -13.85 11.17 11.63
C MET A 3 -13.05 10.85 10.36
N LEU A 4 -11.93 10.15 10.48
CA LEU A 4 -11.13 9.74 9.32
C LEU A 4 -11.86 8.69 8.48
N ALA A 5 -12.52 7.71 9.10
CA ALA A 5 -13.29 6.70 8.38
C ALA A 5 -14.45 7.33 7.58
N GLN A 6 -15.17 8.28 8.19
CA GLN A 6 -16.22 9.05 7.51
C GLN A 6 -15.65 9.90 6.37
N THR A 7 -14.50 10.54 6.56
CA THR A 7 -13.84 11.29 5.49
C THR A 7 -13.43 10.36 4.35
N LEU A 8 -12.80 9.22 4.67
CA LEU A 8 -12.40 8.23 3.68
C LEU A 8 -13.61 7.67 2.90
N CYS A 9 -14.67 7.30 3.61
CA CYS A 9 -15.91 6.84 2.98
C CYS A 9 -16.49 7.89 2.04
N ALA A 10 -16.52 9.16 2.46
CA ALA A 10 -17.11 10.25 1.68
C ALA A 10 -16.31 10.59 0.41
N GLU A 11 -14.97 10.57 0.47
CA GLU A 11 -14.15 10.93 -0.67
C GLU A 11 -13.83 9.75 -1.60
N ASN A 12 -13.79 8.52 -1.07
CA ASN A 12 -13.43 7.31 -1.80
C ASN A 12 -14.65 6.55 -2.34
N GLY A 13 -15.76 6.59 -1.60
CA GLY A 13 -16.95 5.80 -1.92
C GLY A 13 -16.93 4.36 -1.42
N LYS A 14 -15.90 3.92 -0.70
CA LYS A 14 -15.90 2.58 -0.10
C LYS A 14 -16.89 2.49 1.07
N PRO A 15 -17.47 1.31 1.34
CA PRO A 15 -18.38 1.13 2.48
C PRO A 15 -17.75 1.59 3.79
N ILE A 16 -18.54 2.23 4.66
CA ILE A 16 -18.06 2.77 5.94
C ILE A 16 -17.41 1.70 6.82
N THR A 17 -17.89 0.47 6.76
CA THR A 17 -17.32 -0.67 7.49
C THR A 17 -15.90 -0.98 7.03
N GLU A 18 -15.65 -0.94 5.73
CA GLU A 18 -14.31 -1.14 5.15
C GLU A 18 -13.41 0.08 5.40
N ALA A 19 -13.96 1.30 5.33
CA ALA A 19 -13.20 2.51 5.69
C ALA A 19 -12.74 2.50 7.15
N ARG A 20 -13.58 2.03 8.08
CA ARG A 20 -13.18 1.86 9.49
C ARG A 20 -12.10 0.81 9.67
N ALA A 21 -12.16 -0.29 8.95
CA ALA A 21 -11.14 -1.34 8.98
C ALA A 21 -9.78 -0.78 8.51
N GLU A 22 -9.76 -0.10 7.38
CA GLU A 22 -8.54 0.52 6.84
C GLU A 22 -7.94 1.56 7.80
N ILE A 23 -8.75 2.46 8.37
CA ILE A 23 -8.28 3.40 9.40
C ILE A 23 -7.79 2.68 10.66
N GLY A 24 -8.37 1.52 10.98
CA GLY A 24 -7.93 0.65 12.07
C GLY A 24 -6.49 0.18 11.90
N ASN A 25 -6.12 -0.21 10.68
CA ASN A 25 -4.81 -0.77 10.33
C ASN A 25 -3.66 0.21 10.61
N ILE A 26 -3.86 1.52 10.44
CA ILE A 26 -2.83 2.55 10.72
C ILE A 26 -2.30 2.42 12.14
N SER A 27 -3.19 2.16 13.12
CA SER A 27 -2.79 2.02 14.52
C SER A 27 -2.04 0.73 14.83
N ILE A 28 -1.97 -0.19 13.89
CA ILE A 28 -1.21 -1.44 13.96
C ILE A 28 0.10 -1.28 13.18
N ALA A 29 0.03 -0.72 11.97
CA ALA A 29 1.15 -0.65 11.05
C ALA A 29 2.28 0.27 11.57
N PHE A 30 1.96 1.49 12.03
CA PHE A 30 2.99 2.41 12.53
C PHE A 30 3.80 1.83 13.70
N PRO A 31 3.19 1.27 14.77
CA PRO A 31 3.95 0.58 15.82
C PRO A 31 4.75 -0.63 15.32
N ALA A 32 4.19 -1.40 14.37
CA ALA A 32 4.89 -2.55 13.79
C ALA A 32 6.15 -2.13 13.03
N PHE A 33 6.09 -1.08 12.21
CA PHE A 33 7.27 -0.52 11.54
C PHE A 33 8.27 0.06 12.52
N ALA A 34 7.80 0.75 13.58
CA ALA A 34 8.68 1.28 14.62
C ALA A 34 9.43 0.17 15.35
N GLU A 35 8.76 -0.95 15.65
CA GLU A 35 9.40 -2.11 16.27
C GLU A 35 10.38 -2.77 15.31
N HIS A 36 9.98 -2.97 14.05
CA HIS A 36 10.84 -3.59 13.03
C HIS A 36 12.11 -2.76 12.77
N ALA A 37 12.01 -1.44 12.76
CA ALA A 37 13.16 -0.54 12.57
C ALA A 37 14.26 -0.74 13.60
N LYS A 38 13.94 -1.14 14.84
CA LYS A 38 14.92 -1.43 15.90
C LYS A 38 15.81 -2.63 15.58
N HIS A 39 15.42 -3.46 14.62
CA HIS A 39 16.12 -4.69 14.23
C HIS A 39 16.90 -4.54 12.91
N PHE A 40 16.97 -3.33 12.36
CA PHE A 40 17.78 -3.05 11.16
C PHE A 40 19.24 -2.81 11.53
N TYR A 41 19.93 -3.88 11.88
CA TYR A 41 21.34 -3.85 12.26
C TYR A 41 22.28 -3.73 11.05
N GLY A 42 23.51 -3.31 11.31
CA GLY A 42 24.64 -3.44 10.39
C GLY A 42 25.19 -4.86 10.35
N THR A 43 26.27 -5.03 9.61
CA THR A 43 26.98 -6.31 9.50
C THR A 43 28.45 -6.11 9.83
N LEU A 44 29.01 -6.95 10.70
CA LEU A 44 30.45 -7.08 10.87
C LEU A 44 30.92 -8.23 9.97
N ILE A 45 31.80 -7.92 9.02
CA ILE A 45 32.37 -8.95 8.14
C ILE A 45 33.62 -9.52 8.86
N PRO A 46 33.71 -10.84 9.05
CA PRO A 46 34.85 -11.44 9.74
C PRO A 46 36.19 -11.10 9.05
N GLN A 47 37.21 -10.84 9.85
CA GLN A 47 38.59 -10.63 9.35
C GLN A 47 39.10 -11.90 8.68
N GLY A 48 39.95 -11.74 7.68
CA GLY A 48 40.59 -12.86 7.00
C GLY A 48 39.68 -13.67 6.07
N THR A 49 38.54 -13.11 5.65
CA THR A 49 37.68 -13.73 4.60
C THR A 49 38.38 -13.79 3.24
N GLU A 50 39.36 -12.90 3.03
CA GLU A 50 40.23 -12.88 1.85
C GLU A 50 41.69 -12.82 2.30
N ALA A 51 42.58 -13.49 1.57
CA ALA A 51 44.02 -13.47 1.84
C ALA A 51 44.56 -12.04 1.74
N GLY A 52 45.29 -11.61 2.74
CA GLY A 52 45.84 -10.25 2.84
C GLY A 52 44.92 -9.25 3.56
N GLN A 53 43.74 -9.67 4.00
CA GLN A 53 42.75 -8.86 4.73
C GLN A 53 42.63 -9.24 6.23
N GLU A 54 43.61 -9.95 6.77
CA GLU A 54 43.58 -10.51 8.13
C GLU A 54 43.51 -9.44 9.23
N THR A 55 43.97 -8.20 8.93
CA THR A 55 43.94 -7.07 9.86
C THR A 55 42.89 -6.02 9.50
N THR A 56 42.07 -6.26 8.46
CA THR A 56 41.06 -5.31 7.99
C THR A 56 39.75 -5.49 8.73
N LEU A 57 39.28 -4.45 9.41
CA LEU A 57 37.96 -4.38 10.02
C LEU A 57 36.96 -3.82 8.98
N GLN A 58 35.93 -4.61 8.67
CA GLN A 58 34.88 -4.20 7.73
C GLN A 58 33.54 -4.15 8.46
N LEU A 59 32.89 -2.98 8.42
CA LEU A 59 31.57 -2.73 9.00
C LEU A 59 30.63 -2.22 7.90
N VAL A 60 29.45 -2.80 7.83
CA VAL A 60 28.36 -2.29 7.01
C VAL A 60 27.34 -1.64 7.94
N THR A 61 27.06 -0.36 7.75
CA THR A 61 26.04 0.39 8.50
C THR A 61 24.85 0.71 7.61
N ARG A 62 23.69 0.94 8.23
CA ARG A 62 22.49 1.41 7.55
C ARG A 62 22.33 2.89 7.84
N GLU A 63 22.06 3.67 6.80
CA GLU A 63 21.86 5.11 6.90
C GLU A 63 20.59 5.53 6.18
N PRO A 64 19.92 6.63 6.58
CA PRO A 64 18.78 7.18 5.85
C PRO A 64 19.16 7.49 4.41
N ILE A 65 18.27 7.17 3.46
CA ILE A 65 18.47 7.48 2.04
C ILE A 65 18.27 8.97 1.75
N GLY A 66 17.49 9.67 2.59
CA GLY A 66 17.23 11.09 2.49
C GLY A 66 15.75 11.45 2.28
N VAL A 67 15.38 12.01 1.13
CA VAL A 67 14.01 12.40 0.81
C VAL A 67 13.32 11.31 -0.01
N VAL A 68 12.14 10.90 0.46
CA VAL A 68 11.31 9.85 -0.16
C VAL A 68 10.02 10.47 -0.70
N ALA A 69 9.75 10.33 -1.99
CA ALA A 69 8.46 10.68 -2.59
C ALA A 69 7.52 9.48 -2.51
N CYS A 70 6.42 9.62 -1.76
CA CYS A 70 5.42 8.60 -1.52
C CYS A 70 4.18 8.84 -2.39
N ILE A 71 4.08 8.19 -3.54
CA ILE A 71 2.94 8.31 -4.46
C ILE A 71 1.91 7.26 -4.11
N ILE A 72 0.74 7.71 -3.69
CA ILE A 72 -0.30 6.88 -3.08
C ILE A 72 -1.54 6.87 -3.97
N PRO A 73 -2.07 5.68 -4.32
CA PRO A 73 -3.26 5.54 -5.14
C PRO A 73 -4.54 5.75 -4.32
N PHE A 74 -5.69 5.68 -5.02
CA PHE A 74 -6.99 5.96 -4.43
C PHE A 74 -7.60 4.78 -3.65
N ASN A 75 -7.28 3.53 -4.01
CA ASN A 75 -8.06 2.35 -3.60
C ASN A 75 -7.91 1.97 -2.11
N PHE A 76 -6.71 2.04 -1.56
CA PHE A 76 -6.41 1.87 -0.13
C PHE A 76 -5.43 2.96 0.32
N PRO A 77 -5.89 4.23 0.33
CA PRO A 77 -4.98 5.34 0.56
C PRO A 77 -4.29 5.28 1.92
N CYS A 78 -4.98 4.83 2.95
CA CYS A 78 -4.45 4.82 4.31
C CYS A 78 -3.48 3.66 4.55
N ASP A 79 -3.82 2.45 4.11
CA ASP A 79 -2.92 1.29 4.19
C ASP A 79 -1.65 1.51 3.35
N LEU A 80 -1.79 2.12 2.16
CA LEU A 80 -0.64 2.41 1.31
C LEU A 80 0.15 3.64 1.75
N TYR A 81 -0.48 4.53 2.53
CA TYR A 81 0.21 5.60 3.23
C TYR A 81 1.13 5.04 4.31
N ASP A 82 0.60 4.20 5.20
CA ASP A 82 1.39 3.67 6.30
C ASP A 82 2.55 2.78 5.82
N GLN A 83 2.34 1.98 4.77
CA GLN A 83 3.38 1.13 4.16
C GLN A 83 4.52 1.90 3.49
N LYS A 84 4.34 3.18 3.22
CA LYS A 84 5.37 4.06 2.62
C LYS A 84 5.94 5.05 3.62
N VAL A 85 5.05 5.76 4.30
CA VAL A 85 5.43 6.85 5.22
C VAL A 85 6.03 6.31 6.51
N ALA A 86 5.44 5.27 7.10
CA ALA A 86 5.94 4.73 8.35
C ALA A 86 7.39 4.21 8.22
N PRO A 87 7.74 3.32 7.27
CA PRO A 87 9.11 2.87 7.13
C PRO A 87 10.07 4.02 6.75
N ALA A 88 9.64 4.99 5.92
CA ALA A 88 10.47 6.13 5.60
C ALA A 88 10.86 6.93 6.85
N LEU A 89 9.89 7.30 7.68
CA LEU A 89 10.11 8.06 8.91
C LEU A 89 10.91 7.27 9.95
N MET A 90 10.57 5.99 10.16
CA MET A 90 11.24 5.13 11.17
C MET A 90 12.72 4.89 10.85
N MET A 91 13.09 4.96 9.57
CA MET A 91 14.47 4.85 9.12
C MET A 91 15.17 6.21 8.97
N GLY A 92 14.59 7.30 9.51
CA GLY A 92 15.20 8.62 9.58
C GLY A 92 15.13 9.43 8.27
N ASN A 93 14.24 9.07 7.34
CA ASN A 93 14.05 9.79 6.09
C ASN A 93 12.99 10.88 6.22
N ALA A 94 13.02 11.86 5.30
CA ALA A 94 11.90 12.77 5.08
C ALA A 94 10.95 12.21 4.03
N ALA A 95 9.64 12.47 4.17
CA ALA A 95 8.61 11.96 3.28
C ALA A 95 7.82 13.10 2.62
N ILE A 96 7.68 13.05 1.30
CA ILE A 96 6.76 13.87 0.52
C ILE A 96 5.59 12.98 0.09
N VAL A 97 4.43 13.19 0.68
CA VAL A 97 3.21 12.44 0.36
C VAL A 97 2.51 13.07 -0.83
N LEU A 98 2.28 12.28 -1.85
CA LEU A 98 1.60 12.67 -3.10
C LEU A 98 0.35 11.80 -3.26
N PRO A 99 -0.80 12.21 -2.67
CA PRO A 99 -2.04 11.45 -2.72
C PRO A 99 -2.63 11.43 -4.13
N SER A 100 -3.56 10.50 -4.37
CA SER A 100 -4.46 10.58 -5.51
C SER A 100 -5.27 11.89 -5.45
N SER A 101 -5.56 12.48 -6.61
CA SER A 101 -6.47 13.62 -6.70
C SER A 101 -7.90 13.28 -6.33
N ASP A 102 -8.26 12.00 -6.37
CA ASP A 102 -9.64 11.54 -6.14
C ASP A 102 -10.01 11.54 -4.66
N ASN A 103 -9.02 11.30 -3.77
CA ASN A 103 -9.26 11.20 -2.32
C ASN A 103 -8.07 11.69 -1.47
N PRO A 104 -7.70 12.97 -1.56
CA PRO A 104 -6.55 13.52 -0.86
C PRO A 104 -6.80 13.86 0.63
N LEU A 105 -8.05 14.08 1.03
CA LEU A 105 -8.37 14.73 2.31
C LEU A 105 -8.00 13.87 3.53
N THR A 106 -8.21 12.57 3.46
CA THR A 106 -7.85 11.66 4.56
C THR A 106 -6.35 11.65 4.79
N LEU A 107 -5.55 11.63 3.71
CA LEU A 107 -4.08 11.62 3.83
C LEU A 107 -3.53 12.96 4.30
N MET A 108 -4.14 14.08 3.92
CA MET A 108 -3.82 15.40 4.47
C MET A 108 -4.03 15.43 5.98
N LYS A 109 -5.21 14.97 6.44
CA LYS A 109 -5.52 14.90 7.89
C LYS A 109 -4.59 13.97 8.64
N LEU A 110 -4.22 12.82 8.06
CA LEU A 110 -3.25 11.91 8.67
C LEU A 110 -1.88 12.57 8.81
N THR A 111 -1.44 13.30 7.79
CA THR A 111 -0.17 14.03 7.82
C THR A 111 -0.19 15.12 8.89
N GLU A 112 -1.27 15.90 9.00
CA GLU A 112 -1.46 16.88 10.07
C GLU A 112 -1.39 16.23 11.45
N MET A 113 -2.07 15.10 11.66
CA MET A 113 -2.05 14.36 12.93
C MET A 113 -0.65 13.86 13.30
N LEU A 114 0.19 13.45 12.33
CA LEU A 114 1.58 13.06 12.60
C LEU A 114 2.42 14.26 13.05
N VAL A 115 2.24 15.43 12.44
CA VAL A 115 2.92 16.66 12.86
C VAL A 115 2.46 17.06 14.27
N GLU A 116 1.17 17.01 14.56
CA GLU A 116 0.61 17.25 15.90
C GLU A 116 1.14 16.25 16.95
N ALA A 117 1.38 14.99 16.53
CA ALA A 117 1.95 13.95 17.38
C ALA A 117 3.47 14.13 17.64
N GLY A 118 4.12 15.09 16.99
CA GLY A 118 5.50 15.45 17.26
C GLY A 118 6.50 15.09 16.15
N VAL A 119 6.06 14.71 14.97
CA VAL A 119 6.96 14.62 13.81
C VAL A 119 7.50 16.03 13.50
N PRO A 120 8.82 16.24 13.44
CA PRO A 120 9.39 17.57 13.25
C PRO A 120 8.91 18.24 11.95
N ASN A 121 8.74 19.55 11.99
CA ASN A 121 8.34 20.34 10.83
C ASN A 121 9.28 20.12 9.65
N GLY A 122 8.71 19.88 8.48
CA GLY A 122 9.46 19.65 7.24
C GLY A 122 9.90 18.20 7.01
N VAL A 123 9.81 17.33 8.02
CA VAL A 123 10.14 15.90 7.87
C VAL A 123 9.06 15.15 7.09
N ILE A 124 7.80 15.56 7.26
CA ILE A 124 6.69 15.04 6.43
C ILE A 124 5.90 16.19 5.83
N GLN A 125 5.53 16.06 4.58
CA GLN A 125 4.72 17.03 3.84
C GLN A 125 3.73 16.29 2.95
N CYS A 126 2.49 16.78 2.87
CA CYS A 126 1.47 16.26 1.95
C CYS A 126 1.15 17.32 0.89
N LEU A 127 1.34 16.98 -0.37
CA LEU A 127 1.12 17.86 -1.50
C LEU A 127 0.01 17.33 -2.39
N THR A 128 -1.14 18.01 -2.39
CA THR A 128 -2.21 17.75 -3.35
C THR A 128 -1.87 18.44 -4.65
N ALA A 129 -1.58 17.68 -5.71
CA ALA A 129 -1.05 18.26 -6.91
C ALA A 129 -1.45 17.48 -8.17
N PRO A 130 -1.61 18.17 -9.32
CA PRO A 130 -1.79 17.50 -10.61
C PRO A 130 -0.56 16.67 -11.00
N GLY A 131 -0.72 15.77 -11.98
CA GLY A 131 0.32 14.82 -12.40
C GLY A 131 1.68 15.47 -12.70
N ALA A 132 1.69 16.62 -13.36
CA ALA A 132 2.94 17.34 -13.68
C ALA A 132 3.78 17.72 -12.45
N VAL A 133 3.16 17.97 -11.29
CA VAL A 133 3.90 18.23 -10.04
C VAL A 133 4.44 16.91 -9.45
N LYS A 134 3.71 15.80 -9.61
CA LYS A 134 4.22 14.47 -9.24
C LYS A 134 5.46 14.12 -10.06
N ASP A 135 5.42 14.38 -11.37
CA ASP A 135 6.57 14.18 -12.27
C ASP A 135 7.76 15.05 -11.87
N ALA A 136 7.51 16.31 -11.50
CA ALA A 136 8.55 17.21 -10.99
C ALA A 136 9.17 16.70 -9.69
N ALA A 137 8.38 16.12 -8.78
CA ALA A 137 8.91 15.50 -7.56
C ALA A 137 9.75 14.27 -7.87
N VAL A 138 9.37 13.45 -8.87
CA VAL A 138 10.13 12.25 -9.29
C VAL A 138 11.48 12.63 -9.91
N THR A 139 11.52 13.75 -10.65
CA THR A 139 12.72 14.23 -11.36
C THR A 139 13.57 15.22 -10.56
N ASP A 140 13.17 15.61 -9.35
CA ASP A 140 13.96 16.52 -8.52
C ASP A 140 15.18 15.78 -7.95
N PRO A 141 16.42 16.29 -8.16
CA PRO A 141 17.65 15.63 -7.70
C PRO A 141 17.80 15.55 -6.18
N ARG A 142 16.95 16.22 -5.41
CA ARG A 142 16.90 16.12 -3.95
C ARG A 142 16.06 14.92 -3.47
N VAL A 143 15.27 14.31 -4.35
CA VAL A 143 14.50 13.09 -4.06
C VAL A 143 15.37 11.88 -4.37
N HIS A 144 15.61 11.02 -3.38
CA HIS A 144 16.53 9.89 -3.47
C HIS A 144 15.81 8.55 -3.67
N LEU A 145 14.52 8.49 -3.28
CA LEU A 145 13.67 7.32 -3.47
C LEU A 145 12.26 7.77 -3.87
N VAL A 146 11.71 7.13 -4.88
CA VAL A 146 10.28 7.20 -5.21
C VAL A 146 9.63 5.88 -4.86
N THR A 147 8.68 5.89 -3.95
CA THR A 147 7.83 4.72 -3.68
C THR A 147 6.43 4.98 -4.25
N LEU A 148 6.02 4.16 -5.21
CA LEU A 148 4.75 4.30 -5.92
C LEU A 148 3.92 3.02 -5.80
N THR A 149 2.63 3.18 -5.55
CA THR A 149 1.64 2.14 -5.84
C THR A 149 0.66 2.67 -6.90
N GLY A 150 0.46 1.89 -7.96
CA GLY A 150 -0.38 2.33 -9.07
C GLY A 150 -0.50 1.31 -10.20
N SER A 151 -0.89 1.76 -11.40
CA SER A 151 -0.92 0.89 -12.57
C SER A 151 0.49 0.56 -13.09
N THR A 152 0.61 -0.54 -13.83
CA THR A 152 1.88 -0.93 -14.45
C THR A 152 2.42 0.16 -15.39
N GLU A 153 1.55 0.83 -16.14
CA GLU A 153 1.92 1.91 -17.05
C GLU A 153 2.51 3.10 -16.28
N VAL A 154 1.84 3.56 -15.22
CA VAL A 154 2.33 4.65 -14.38
C VAL A 154 3.65 4.27 -13.71
N GLY A 155 3.80 3.01 -13.27
CA GLY A 155 5.05 2.51 -12.71
C GLY A 155 6.22 2.55 -13.70
N ILE A 156 5.99 2.13 -14.94
CA ILE A 156 7.00 2.17 -16.02
C ILE A 156 7.42 3.61 -16.30
N ASP A 157 6.46 4.53 -16.41
CA ASP A 157 6.76 5.93 -16.70
C ASP A 157 7.47 6.61 -15.52
N THR A 158 7.06 6.31 -14.29
CA THR A 158 7.77 6.78 -13.09
C THR A 158 9.22 6.27 -13.06
N ALA A 159 9.45 5.00 -13.37
CA ALA A 159 10.79 4.44 -13.43
C ALA A 159 11.68 5.12 -14.49
N LYS A 160 11.12 5.41 -15.67
CA LYS A 160 11.83 6.15 -16.72
C LYS A 160 12.20 7.56 -16.28
N LEU A 161 11.29 8.28 -15.61
CA LEU A 161 11.54 9.63 -15.09
C LEU A 161 12.62 9.59 -14.00
N ALA A 162 12.53 8.67 -13.05
CA ALA A 162 13.48 8.50 -11.96
C ALA A 162 14.90 8.16 -12.44
N ALA A 163 15.01 7.41 -13.55
CA ALA A 163 16.30 7.03 -14.13
C ALA A 163 17.14 8.23 -14.58
N ALA A 164 16.53 9.38 -14.86
CA ALA A 164 17.25 10.59 -15.26
C ALA A 164 18.26 11.08 -14.20
N ASN A 165 17.95 10.84 -12.92
CA ASN A 165 18.80 11.21 -11.78
C ASN A 165 19.33 10.00 -11.00
N LEU A 166 19.18 8.78 -11.53
CA LEU A 166 19.47 7.52 -10.82
C LEU A 166 18.71 7.40 -9.49
N THR A 167 17.54 8.05 -9.39
CA THR A 167 16.68 7.95 -8.21
C THR A 167 16.15 6.53 -8.05
N HIS A 168 16.28 5.97 -6.85
CA HIS A 168 15.76 4.63 -6.55
C HIS A 168 14.23 4.58 -6.68
N THR A 169 13.71 3.44 -7.14
CA THR A 169 12.26 3.23 -7.21
C THR A 169 11.84 1.96 -6.47
N ALA A 170 10.77 2.05 -5.70
CA ALA A 170 10.05 0.94 -5.10
C ALA A 170 8.61 0.96 -5.65
N LEU A 171 8.29 0.01 -6.50
CA LEU A 171 7.06 0.03 -7.30
C LEU A 171 6.16 -1.14 -6.91
N GLU A 172 4.97 -0.83 -6.41
CA GLU A 172 3.87 -1.75 -6.19
C GLU A 172 2.83 -1.53 -7.29
N LEU A 173 2.56 -2.55 -8.10
CA LEU A 173 1.79 -2.41 -9.32
C LEU A 173 0.55 -3.32 -9.33
N GLY A 174 -0.08 -3.47 -10.49
CA GLY A 174 -1.23 -4.34 -10.65
C GLY A 174 -0.86 -5.83 -10.55
N GLY A 175 -1.85 -6.65 -10.23
CA GLY A 175 -1.73 -8.09 -10.13
C GLY A 175 -2.80 -8.84 -10.93
N ASN A 176 -2.65 -10.15 -11.04
CA ASN A 176 -3.59 -11.06 -11.70
C ASN A 176 -3.66 -12.39 -10.93
N ASP A 177 -4.05 -12.30 -9.68
CA ASP A 177 -3.98 -13.39 -8.71
C ASP A 177 -4.94 -14.53 -9.07
N ALA A 178 -4.51 -15.76 -8.81
CA ALA A 178 -5.30 -16.95 -9.06
C ALA A 178 -5.99 -17.42 -7.78
N PHE A 179 -7.27 -17.78 -7.90
CA PHE A 179 -8.05 -18.49 -6.91
C PHE A 179 -8.23 -19.92 -7.40
N ILE A 180 -7.75 -20.90 -6.63
CA ILE A 180 -7.69 -22.29 -7.07
C ILE A 180 -8.54 -23.16 -6.16
N VAL A 181 -9.47 -23.92 -6.74
CA VAL A 181 -10.30 -24.90 -6.03
C VAL A 181 -10.05 -26.28 -6.62
N LEU A 182 -9.48 -27.18 -5.82
CA LEU A 182 -9.20 -28.57 -6.19
C LEU A 182 -10.45 -29.45 -6.02
N ASP A 183 -10.38 -30.70 -6.46
CA ASP A 183 -11.51 -31.65 -6.48
C ASP A 183 -12.06 -32.04 -5.10
N ASP A 184 -11.25 -31.89 -4.06
CA ASP A 184 -11.61 -32.12 -2.65
C ASP A 184 -11.95 -30.83 -1.88
N GLY A 185 -12.02 -29.68 -2.59
CA GLY A 185 -12.27 -28.38 -1.97
C GLY A 185 -13.69 -28.24 -1.41
N ASP A 186 -13.84 -27.58 -0.26
CA ASP A 186 -15.12 -27.16 0.29
C ASP A 186 -15.71 -26.02 -0.57
N VAL A 187 -16.75 -26.35 -1.34
CA VAL A 187 -17.35 -25.42 -2.30
C VAL A 187 -18.04 -24.24 -1.60
N ASP A 188 -18.66 -24.46 -0.44
CA ASP A 188 -19.39 -23.39 0.27
C ASP A 188 -18.39 -22.37 0.85
N LEU A 189 -17.33 -22.85 1.49
CA LEU A 189 -16.22 -22.02 1.96
C LEU A 189 -15.58 -21.28 0.78
N ALA A 190 -15.28 -21.99 -0.30
CA ALA A 190 -14.64 -21.38 -1.49
C ALA A 190 -15.49 -20.27 -2.12
N VAL A 191 -16.81 -20.39 -2.09
CA VAL A 191 -17.74 -19.35 -2.58
C VAL A 191 -17.68 -18.09 -1.72
N GLU A 192 -17.72 -18.20 -0.38
CA GLU A 192 -17.64 -17.05 0.53
C GLU A 192 -16.28 -16.35 0.41
N GLU A 193 -15.19 -17.10 0.42
CA GLU A 193 -13.83 -16.56 0.29
C GLU A 193 -13.59 -15.91 -1.09
N MET A 194 -14.12 -16.51 -2.15
CA MET A 194 -14.05 -15.92 -3.49
C MET A 194 -14.81 -14.61 -3.57
N VAL A 195 -16.03 -14.56 -3.05
CA VAL A 195 -16.84 -13.33 -3.09
C VAL A 195 -16.16 -12.25 -2.26
N TRP A 196 -15.68 -12.56 -1.06
CA TRP A 196 -14.92 -11.62 -0.25
C TRP A 196 -13.66 -11.13 -0.96
N GLY A 197 -12.80 -12.04 -1.42
CA GLY A 197 -11.52 -11.71 -2.06
C GLY A 197 -11.66 -10.98 -3.39
N ARG A 198 -12.83 -11.10 -4.06
CA ARG A 198 -13.06 -10.41 -5.33
C ARG A 198 -13.82 -9.09 -5.17
N MET A 199 -14.75 -9.01 -4.21
CA MET A 199 -15.69 -7.89 -4.10
C MET A 199 -15.29 -6.86 -3.04
N TYR A 200 -14.33 -7.17 -2.17
CA TYR A 200 -13.77 -6.23 -1.20
C TYR A 200 -13.34 -4.93 -1.89
N ASN A 201 -13.67 -3.78 -1.29
CA ASN A 201 -13.47 -2.45 -1.89
C ASN A 201 -14.02 -2.35 -3.32
N THR A 202 -15.20 -2.95 -3.56
CA THR A 202 -15.84 -3.01 -4.89
C THR A 202 -14.93 -3.66 -5.96
N GLY A 203 -14.03 -4.56 -5.54
CA GLY A 203 -13.07 -5.25 -6.39
C GLY A 203 -11.86 -4.41 -6.81
N GLN A 204 -11.69 -3.23 -6.24
CA GLN A 204 -10.59 -2.29 -6.56
C GLN A 204 -9.34 -2.62 -5.74
N VAL A 205 -8.89 -3.87 -5.79
CA VAL A 205 -7.77 -4.41 -5.02
C VAL A 205 -6.71 -4.96 -5.98
N CYS A 206 -5.45 -4.58 -5.78
CA CYS A 206 -4.33 -5.05 -6.61
C CYS A 206 -4.18 -6.58 -6.57
N CYS A 207 -4.33 -7.18 -5.39
CA CYS A 207 -4.28 -8.61 -5.13
C CYS A 207 -5.67 -9.30 -5.16
N ALA A 208 -6.72 -8.65 -5.66
CA ALA A 208 -8.01 -9.33 -5.85
C ALA A 208 -7.85 -10.51 -6.81
N SER A 209 -8.51 -11.63 -6.48
CA SER A 209 -8.55 -12.78 -7.37
C SER A 209 -9.21 -12.42 -8.70
N LYS A 210 -8.49 -12.60 -9.80
CA LYS A 210 -8.95 -12.26 -11.16
C LYS A 210 -9.07 -13.48 -12.05
N ARG A 211 -8.43 -14.59 -11.67
CA ARG A 211 -8.49 -15.88 -12.38
C ARG A 211 -9.01 -16.95 -11.43
N PHE A 212 -10.11 -17.59 -11.80
CA PHE A 212 -10.75 -18.63 -11.01
C PHE A 212 -10.53 -19.97 -11.69
N LEU A 213 -9.65 -20.79 -11.13
CA LEU A 213 -9.25 -22.12 -11.62
C LEU A 213 -9.96 -23.16 -10.78
N ILE A 214 -11.13 -23.59 -11.24
CA ILE A 214 -12.01 -24.50 -10.52
C ILE A 214 -11.93 -25.89 -11.16
N HIS A 215 -11.71 -26.93 -10.35
CA HIS A 215 -11.73 -28.30 -10.82
C HIS A 215 -13.07 -28.61 -11.54
N ASN A 216 -13.00 -29.34 -12.64
CA ASN A 216 -14.16 -29.55 -13.52
C ASN A 216 -15.36 -30.21 -12.80
N SER A 217 -15.10 -31.08 -11.81
CA SER A 217 -16.17 -31.73 -11.01
C SER A 217 -16.98 -30.75 -10.17
N LEU A 218 -16.40 -29.59 -9.80
CA LEU A 218 -17.01 -28.60 -8.91
C LEU A 218 -17.50 -27.35 -9.65
N LYS A 219 -17.10 -27.18 -10.93
CA LYS A 219 -17.27 -25.94 -11.69
C LYS A 219 -18.72 -25.46 -11.74
N ASP A 220 -19.66 -26.31 -12.06
CA ASP A 220 -21.05 -25.91 -12.27
C ASP A 220 -21.73 -25.53 -10.95
N GLU A 221 -21.48 -26.33 -9.89
CA GLU A 221 -21.97 -26.04 -8.55
C GLU A 221 -21.38 -24.73 -8.02
N PHE A 222 -20.05 -24.59 -8.07
CA PHE A 222 -19.35 -23.38 -7.65
C PHE A 222 -19.87 -22.14 -8.39
N THR A 223 -19.96 -22.20 -9.72
CA THR A 223 -20.42 -21.06 -10.53
C THR A 223 -21.83 -20.62 -10.14
N LYS A 224 -22.73 -21.58 -9.97
CA LYS A 224 -24.11 -21.29 -9.55
C LYS A 224 -24.15 -20.61 -8.18
N LYS A 225 -23.46 -21.19 -7.19
CA LYS A 225 -23.43 -20.66 -5.82
C LYS A 225 -22.81 -19.26 -5.77
N VAL A 226 -21.72 -19.00 -6.51
CA VAL A 226 -21.10 -17.66 -6.62
C VAL A 226 -22.08 -16.63 -7.18
N ILE A 227 -22.77 -16.96 -8.27
CA ILE A 227 -23.76 -16.05 -8.87
C ILE A 227 -24.89 -15.74 -7.88
N ASP A 228 -25.39 -16.77 -7.20
CA ASP A 228 -26.48 -16.60 -6.22
C ASP A 228 -26.00 -15.75 -5.02
N ARG A 229 -24.76 -15.96 -4.57
CA ARG A 229 -24.17 -15.20 -3.46
C ARG A 229 -23.90 -13.73 -3.82
N ILE A 230 -23.37 -13.45 -5.01
CA ILE A 230 -23.12 -12.08 -5.47
C ILE A 230 -24.43 -11.29 -5.60
N LYS A 231 -25.53 -11.92 -6.04
CA LYS A 231 -26.83 -11.27 -6.12
C LYS A 231 -27.40 -10.85 -4.76
N GLN A 232 -26.91 -11.43 -3.67
CA GLN A 232 -27.34 -11.08 -2.31
C GLN A 232 -26.56 -9.90 -1.73
N LEU A 233 -25.48 -9.46 -2.40
CA LEU A 233 -24.69 -8.31 -1.92
C LEU A 233 -25.53 -7.04 -2.01
N LYS A 234 -25.55 -6.29 -0.92
CA LYS A 234 -26.26 -5.03 -0.85
C LYS A 234 -25.43 -3.90 -1.47
N VAL A 235 -25.89 -3.45 -2.63
CA VAL A 235 -25.35 -2.26 -3.31
C VAL A 235 -26.12 -1.04 -2.83
N GLY A 236 -25.41 0.05 -2.46
CA GLY A 236 -26.11 1.23 -1.94
C GLY A 236 -25.21 2.39 -1.54
N ASP A 237 -25.75 3.27 -0.70
CA ASP A 237 -25.03 4.39 -0.14
C ASP A 237 -23.90 3.88 0.77
N PRO A 238 -22.62 4.21 0.50
CA PRO A 238 -21.47 3.70 1.26
C PRO A 238 -21.46 4.14 2.73
N GLN A 239 -22.20 5.19 3.08
CA GLN A 239 -22.30 5.67 4.47
C GLN A 239 -23.23 4.82 5.34
N LYS A 240 -24.01 3.92 4.75
CA LYS A 240 -24.89 3.01 5.50
C LYS A 240 -24.14 1.77 5.96
N GLU A 241 -24.37 1.39 7.22
CA GLU A 241 -23.71 0.25 7.88
C GLU A 241 -23.92 -1.10 7.17
N ASP A 242 -25.02 -1.26 6.46
CA ASP A 242 -25.40 -2.50 5.80
C ASP A 242 -25.06 -2.53 4.30
N THR A 243 -24.44 -1.49 3.77
CA THR A 243 -23.95 -1.46 2.38
C THR A 243 -22.67 -2.28 2.28
N GLN A 244 -22.59 -3.14 1.27
CA GLN A 244 -21.46 -4.03 1.02
C GLN A 244 -20.68 -3.67 -0.25
N ILE A 245 -21.36 -2.97 -1.21
CA ILE A 245 -20.77 -2.50 -2.48
C ILE A 245 -21.23 -1.05 -2.76
#